data_c070226824191b3c99a666aebc0620f6
#
_entry.id   c070226824191b3c99a666aebc0620f6
#
_cell.length_a   1.000
_cell.length_b   1.000
_cell.length_c   1.000
_cell.angle_alpha   90.00
_cell.angle_beta   90.00
_cell.angle_gamma   90.00
#
_symmetry.space_group_name_H-M   'P 1'
#
loop_
_entity.id
_entity.type
_entity.pdbx_description
1 polymer ?
#
loop_
_entity_poly.entity_id
_entity_poly.type
_entity_poly.pdbx_seq_one_letter_code
_entity_poly.pdbx_strand_id
1 'polypeptide(L)'
;MKKYGWLYEKAFTKENIKLAIIKASKGKKKRGIVRKILSNIDYYVDEIYNMMWTFSYKPNPYTKFSLKDPSSGKNREICKPRFYPDHCIHWCIYLVLYPILSKQLIAKTYSSLKGRGQIYGQKKIKKQLKNKKQTKYYLKVDVRKFYPSIDTCKLEIMLEHKIKDPKLLKLIHDILKQEKGLPIGMILSQLFANYYITDIDYTFNSKFYNRYADDVVIFSSNKRKLHKQRVYLQECLDKKSLALKSNYQVYRTNKEMLDYMGFRFNHDKVIMRRKTMIKTNRDILKWQHKKTYKTACSIISHMGYVKHSKSYMFYLNRIRPYVNFNELKQIIRSNANENLQIAI
;
A
#
# COMPACT_ATOMS: atom_id res chain seq x y z
N MET A 1 27.10 3.17 8.25
CA MET A 1 25.95 2.98 7.33
C MET A 1 25.94 4.12 6.31
N LYS A 2 25.67 3.87 4.99
CA LYS A 2 25.70 4.94 3.95
C LYS A 2 24.59 5.96 4.21
N LYS A 3 24.96 7.25 4.34
CA LYS A 3 24.04 8.39 4.39
C LYS A 3 24.00 9.08 3.02
N TYR A 4 22.85 9.69 2.68
CA TYR A 4 22.60 10.33 1.40
C TYR A 4 22.44 11.84 1.59
N GLY A 5 23.21 12.63 0.86
CA GLY A 5 23.11 14.09 0.80
C GLY A 5 22.53 14.59 -0.51
N TRP A 6 22.32 15.91 -0.62
CA TRP A 6 21.85 16.61 -1.80
C TRP A 6 20.45 16.12 -2.27
N LEU A 7 19.65 15.64 -1.31
CA LEU A 7 18.34 15.07 -1.59
C LEU A 7 17.27 16.14 -1.77
N TYR A 8 17.41 17.28 -1.09
CA TYR A 8 16.53 18.42 -1.25
C TYR A 8 16.66 18.99 -2.66
N GLU A 9 17.89 19.23 -3.08
CA GLU A 9 18.20 19.74 -4.42
C GLU A 9 17.68 18.78 -5.49
N LYS A 10 17.87 17.46 -5.32
CA LYS A 10 17.34 16.44 -6.24
C LYS A 10 15.81 16.36 -6.23
N ALA A 11 15.17 16.56 -5.07
CA ALA A 11 13.72 16.53 -4.97
C ALA A 11 13.07 17.72 -5.69
N PHE A 12 13.75 18.87 -5.71
CA PHE A 12 13.20 20.13 -6.23
C PHE A 12 13.92 20.67 -7.46
N THR A 13 14.45 19.77 -8.32
CA THR A 13 14.75 20.11 -9.71
C THR A 13 13.44 20.27 -10.49
N LYS A 14 13.42 21.12 -11.51
CA LYS A 14 12.24 21.33 -12.36
C LYS A 14 11.75 20.05 -13.01
N GLU A 15 12.66 19.17 -13.45
CA GLU A 15 12.36 17.88 -14.03
C GLU A 15 11.66 16.93 -13.04
N ASN A 16 12.16 16.85 -11.81
CA ASN A 16 11.54 16.01 -10.77
C ASN A 16 10.19 16.56 -10.34
N ILE A 17 10.02 17.88 -10.24
CA ILE A 17 8.75 18.53 -9.95
C ILE A 17 7.73 18.22 -11.05
N LYS A 18 8.11 18.37 -12.33
CA LYS A 18 7.25 18.02 -13.48
C LYS A 18 6.82 16.56 -13.44
N LEU A 19 7.77 15.64 -13.20
CA LEU A 19 7.47 14.21 -13.03
C LEU A 19 6.53 13.97 -11.84
N ALA A 20 6.73 14.65 -10.72
CA ALA A 20 5.90 14.54 -9.51
C ALA A 20 4.46 14.98 -9.77
N ILE A 21 4.25 16.11 -10.46
CA ILE A 21 2.92 16.60 -10.87
C ILE A 21 2.22 15.56 -11.75
N ILE A 22 2.89 15.00 -12.76
CA ILE A 22 2.36 13.96 -13.64
C ILE A 22 1.97 12.70 -12.83
N LYS A 23 2.83 12.25 -11.90
CA LYS A 23 2.55 11.09 -11.03
C LYS A 23 1.39 11.35 -10.07
N ALA A 24 1.34 12.54 -9.45
CA ALA A 24 0.27 12.99 -8.57
C ALA A 24 -1.10 13.02 -9.28
N SER A 25 -1.11 13.39 -10.57
CA SER A 25 -2.29 13.53 -11.41
C SER A 25 -2.89 12.21 -11.89
N LYS A 26 -2.15 11.10 -11.78
CA LYS A 26 -2.63 9.79 -12.25
C LYS A 26 -3.95 9.39 -11.59
N GLY A 27 -4.97 9.09 -12.39
CA GLY A 27 -6.31 8.74 -11.93
C GLY A 27 -7.15 9.93 -11.39
N LYS A 28 -6.67 11.16 -11.55
CA LYS A 28 -7.34 12.38 -11.04
C LYS A 28 -7.59 13.43 -12.13
N LYS A 29 -7.32 13.14 -13.40
CA LYS A 29 -7.43 14.08 -14.53
C LYS A 29 -8.84 14.70 -14.69
N LYS A 30 -9.91 14.03 -14.22
CA LYS A 30 -11.30 14.58 -14.23
C LYS A 30 -11.52 15.75 -13.26
N ARG A 31 -10.60 16.03 -12.32
CA ARG A 31 -10.72 17.14 -11.38
C ARG A 31 -10.30 18.44 -12.03
N GLY A 32 -11.11 19.51 -11.91
CA GLY A 32 -10.85 20.81 -12.52
C GLY A 32 -9.46 21.38 -12.18
N ILE A 33 -9.06 21.34 -10.90
CA ILE A 33 -7.73 21.78 -10.48
C ILE A 33 -6.59 20.97 -11.13
N VAL A 34 -6.77 19.66 -11.32
CA VAL A 34 -5.75 18.82 -11.96
C VAL A 34 -5.64 19.15 -13.45
N ARG A 35 -6.77 19.40 -14.14
CA ARG A 35 -6.77 19.84 -15.54
C ARG A 35 -6.06 21.18 -15.70
N LYS A 36 -6.44 22.18 -14.86
CA LYS A 36 -5.80 23.51 -14.86
C LYS A 36 -4.29 23.41 -14.69
N ILE A 37 -3.80 22.55 -13.80
CA ILE A 37 -2.35 22.36 -13.58
C ILE A 37 -1.69 21.68 -14.79
N LEU A 38 -2.32 20.66 -15.36
CA LEU A 38 -1.76 19.94 -16.51
C LEU A 38 -1.76 20.76 -17.80
N SER A 39 -2.72 21.69 -17.99
CA SER A 39 -2.74 22.58 -19.16
C SER A 39 -1.67 23.67 -19.12
N ASN A 40 -1.11 23.99 -17.96
CA ASN A 40 -0.03 24.97 -17.81
C ASN A 40 1.04 24.44 -16.84
N ILE A 41 1.53 23.22 -17.11
CA ILE A 41 2.36 22.48 -16.16
C ILE A 41 3.67 23.20 -15.84
N ASP A 42 4.28 23.88 -16.79
CA ASP A 42 5.58 24.53 -16.62
C ASP A 42 5.45 25.73 -15.67
N TYR A 43 4.36 26.51 -15.74
CA TYR A 43 4.06 27.55 -14.76
C TYR A 43 4.00 26.99 -13.32
N TYR A 44 3.29 25.88 -13.11
CA TYR A 44 3.16 25.26 -11.79
C TYR A 44 4.46 24.59 -11.31
N VAL A 45 5.30 24.17 -12.24
CA VAL A 45 6.66 23.69 -11.93
C VAL A 45 7.50 24.84 -11.38
N ASP A 46 7.48 25.99 -12.05
CA ASP A 46 8.23 27.18 -11.62
C ASP A 46 7.73 27.74 -10.28
N GLU A 47 6.41 27.72 -10.06
CA GLU A 47 5.83 28.11 -8.76
C GLU A 47 6.34 27.22 -7.61
N ILE A 48 6.29 25.87 -7.78
CA ILE A 48 6.82 24.95 -6.75
C ILE A 48 8.33 25.15 -6.59
N TYR A 49 9.07 25.27 -7.70
CA TYR A 49 10.51 25.50 -7.67
C TYR A 49 10.83 26.75 -6.84
N ASN A 50 10.19 27.87 -7.14
CA ASN A 50 10.40 29.13 -6.40
C ASN A 50 10.02 28.99 -4.92
N MET A 51 8.85 28.41 -4.60
CA MET A 51 8.45 28.17 -3.21
C MET A 51 9.48 27.36 -2.42
N MET A 52 10.07 26.35 -3.03
CA MET A 52 11.03 25.48 -2.33
C MET A 52 12.39 26.14 -2.19
N TRP A 53 12.89 26.86 -3.20
CA TRP A 53 14.20 27.52 -3.14
C TRP A 53 14.20 28.82 -2.34
N THR A 54 13.04 29.50 -2.20
CA THR A 54 12.87 30.64 -1.28
C THR A 54 12.45 30.22 0.14
N PHE A 55 12.26 28.91 0.38
CA PHE A 55 11.78 28.36 1.65
C PHE A 55 10.43 28.95 2.12
N SER A 56 9.62 29.46 1.21
CA SER A 56 8.32 30.07 1.51
C SER A 56 7.19 29.05 1.67
N TYR A 57 7.41 27.79 1.30
CA TYR A 57 6.41 26.74 1.43
C TYR A 57 6.08 26.43 2.90
N LYS A 58 4.80 26.45 3.22
CA LYS A 58 4.24 25.96 4.47
C LYS A 58 3.16 24.91 4.15
N PRO A 59 3.24 23.70 4.76
CA PRO A 59 2.24 22.67 4.52
C PRO A 59 0.84 23.13 4.92
N ASN A 60 -0.15 22.91 4.03
CA ASN A 60 -1.55 23.21 4.31
C ASN A 60 -2.19 22.14 5.18
N PRO A 61 -3.18 22.48 6.04
CA PRO A 61 -3.95 21.49 6.80
C PRO A 61 -4.61 20.44 5.90
N TYR A 62 -4.66 19.20 6.39
CA TYR A 62 -5.34 18.12 5.67
C TYR A 62 -6.85 18.27 5.67
N THR A 63 -7.49 17.95 4.55
CA THR A 63 -8.93 17.70 4.54
C THR A 63 -9.20 16.31 5.08
N LYS A 64 -9.98 16.22 6.16
CA LYS A 64 -10.34 14.94 6.80
C LYS A 64 -11.73 14.48 6.40
N PHE A 65 -11.88 13.20 6.13
CA PHE A 65 -13.19 12.58 5.90
C PHE A 65 -13.15 11.10 6.28
N SER A 66 -14.32 10.58 6.69
CA SER A 66 -14.46 9.16 7.01
C SER A 66 -14.81 8.36 5.76
N LEU A 67 -14.09 7.27 5.54
CA LEU A 67 -14.36 6.32 4.46
C LEU A 67 -14.59 4.93 5.05
N LYS A 68 -15.77 4.36 4.76
CA LYS A 68 -16.05 2.97 5.13
C LYS A 68 -15.30 2.03 4.18
N ASP A 69 -14.35 1.27 4.72
CA ASP A 69 -13.58 0.28 3.94
C ASP A 69 -14.51 -0.84 3.46
N PRO A 70 -14.71 -1.00 2.14
CA PRO A 70 -15.62 -2.01 1.61
C PRO A 70 -15.24 -3.46 1.94
N SER A 71 -13.97 -3.70 2.23
CA SER A 71 -13.43 -5.05 2.50
C SER A 71 -13.58 -5.45 3.97
N SER A 72 -13.37 -4.53 4.90
CA SER A 72 -13.44 -4.78 6.33
C SER A 72 -14.71 -4.24 7.01
N GLY A 73 -15.43 -3.32 6.36
CA GLY A 73 -16.57 -2.60 6.94
C GLY A 73 -16.19 -1.54 7.96
N LYS A 74 -14.90 -1.33 8.22
CA LYS A 74 -14.40 -0.35 9.20
C LYS A 74 -14.40 1.06 8.63
N ASN A 75 -14.77 2.03 9.45
CA ASN A 75 -14.56 3.44 9.14
C ASN A 75 -13.08 3.78 9.31
N ARG A 76 -12.51 4.43 8.29
CA ARG A 76 -11.14 4.94 8.31
C ARG A 76 -11.19 6.45 8.13
N GLU A 77 -10.53 7.17 8.99
CA GLU A 77 -10.27 8.58 8.78
C GLU A 77 -9.18 8.73 7.71
N ILE A 78 -9.49 9.45 6.66
CA ILE A 78 -8.57 9.72 5.55
C ILE A 78 -8.17 11.19 5.63
N CYS A 79 -6.88 11.44 5.72
CA CYS A 79 -6.29 12.77 5.67
C CYS A 79 -5.77 13.03 4.26
N LYS A 80 -6.45 13.91 3.55
CA LYS A 80 -6.12 14.24 2.16
C LYS A 80 -5.38 15.57 2.10
N PRO A 81 -4.10 15.60 1.65
CA PRO A 81 -3.42 16.85 1.37
C PRO A 81 -4.11 17.59 0.22
N ARG A 82 -4.02 18.91 0.18
CA ARG A 82 -4.36 19.70 -1.00
C ARG A 82 -3.62 19.13 -2.20
N PHE A 83 -4.28 19.10 -3.37
CA PHE A 83 -3.61 18.55 -4.55
C PHE A 83 -2.37 19.39 -4.93
N TYR A 84 -2.53 20.69 -4.86
CA TYR A 84 -1.48 21.68 -5.11
C TYR A 84 -1.40 22.67 -3.94
N PRO A 85 -0.22 22.96 -3.45
CA PRO A 85 1.08 22.37 -3.82
C PRO A 85 1.39 21.05 -3.10
N ASP A 86 0.74 20.74 -1.97
CA ASP A 86 1.18 19.75 -0.98
C ASP A 86 1.35 18.33 -1.57
N HIS A 87 0.32 17.82 -2.26
CA HIS A 87 0.40 16.47 -2.81
C HIS A 87 1.48 16.34 -3.89
N CYS A 88 1.73 17.41 -4.66
CA CYS A 88 2.82 17.45 -5.63
C CYS A 88 4.18 17.45 -4.94
N ILE A 89 4.37 18.25 -3.87
CA ILE A 89 5.59 18.27 -3.06
C ILE A 89 5.84 16.91 -2.39
N HIS A 90 4.81 16.28 -1.83
CA HIS A 90 4.94 14.93 -1.28
C HIS A 90 5.42 13.92 -2.34
N TRP A 91 5.00 14.07 -3.59
CA TRP A 91 5.50 13.23 -4.69
C TRP A 91 6.95 13.56 -5.05
N CYS A 92 7.40 14.82 -4.98
CA CYS A 92 8.80 15.18 -5.19
C CYS A 92 9.70 14.45 -4.18
N ILE A 93 9.35 14.52 -2.90
CA ILE A 93 10.05 13.83 -1.82
C ILE A 93 10.00 12.30 -2.00
N TYR A 94 8.83 11.76 -2.34
CA TYR A 94 8.65 10.32 -2.55
C TYR A 94 9.54 9.77 -3.67
N LEU A 95 9.65 10.47 -4.79
CA LEU A 95 10.45 10.02 -5.94
C LEU A 95 11.93 9.89 -5.60
N VAL A 96 12.46 10.75 -4.73
CA VAL A 96 13.86 10.72 -4.30
C VAL A 96 14.09 9.73 -3.16
N LEU A 97 13.15 9.63 -2.19
CA LEU A 97 13.32 8.74 -1.04
C LEU A 97 12.96 7.28 -1.33
N TYR A 98 12.03 7.02 -2.25
CA TYR A 98 11.59 5.67 -2.55
C TYR A 98 12.74 4.73 -2.98
N PRO A 99 13.65 5.09 -3.90
CA PRO A 99 14.77 4.23 -4.27
C PRO A 99 15.76 3.97 -3.13
N ILE A 100 15.85 4.89 -2.16
CA ILE A 100 16.75 4.77 -1.00
C ILE A 100 16.14 3.86 0.05
N LEU A 101 14.91 4.17 0.50
CA LEU A 101 14.26 3.47 1.59
C LEU A 101 13.75 2.08 1.18
N SER A 102 13.27 1.91 -0.05
CA SER A 102 12.78 0.61 -0.52
C SER A 102 13.88 -0.45 -0.62
N LYS A 103 15.14 -0.06 -0.84
CA LYS A 103 16.30 -0.96 -0.82
C LYS A 103 16.59 -1.54 0.58
N GLN A 104 16.11 -0.87 1.64
CA GLN A 104 16.28 -1.35 3.01
C GLN A 104 15.24 -2.43 3.38
N LEU A 105 14.17 -2.58 2.58
CA LEU A 105 13.07 -3.49 2.89
C LEU A 105 13.40 -4.91 2.44
N ILE A 106 13.21 -5.88 3.32
CA ILE A 106 13.43 -7.29 3.00
C ILE A 106 12.51 -7.77 1.87
N ALA A 107 12.91 -8.82 1.15
CA ALA A 107 12.14 -9.37 0.02
C ALA A 107 10.76 -9.93 0.40
N LYS A 108 10.48 -10.08 1.70
CA LYS A 108 9.22 -10.63 2.26
C LYS A 108 8.26 -9.55 2.75
N THR A 109 8.54 -8.29 2.45
CA THR A 109 7.61 -7.15 2.61
C THR A 109 6.88 -6.94 1.29
N TYR A 110 5.54 -6.96 1.28
CA TYR A 110 4.74 -7.04 0.06
C TYR A 110 3.83 -5.84 -0.21
N SER A 111 3.62 -4.96 0.76
CA SER A 111 2.68 -3.84 0.62
C SER A 111 3.36 -2.59 0.06
N SER A 112 2.69 -1.91 -0.89
CA SER A 112 3.07 -0.58 -1.39
C SER A 112 4.49 -0.48 -1.97
N LEU A 113 4.97 -1.57 -2.55
CA LEU A 113 6.27 -1.67 -3.19
C LEU A 113 6.12 -2.05 -4.66
N LYS A 114 6.85 -1.35 -5.53
CA LYS A 114 6.86 -1.65 -6.97
C LYS A 114 7.35 -3.10 -7.20
N GLY A 115 6.58 -3.88 -7.96
CA GLY A 115 6.88 -5.29 -8.22
C GLY A 115 6.60 -6.26 -7.06
N ARG A 116 6.21 -5.77 -5.86
CA ARG A 116 5.94 -6.59 -4.68
C ARG A 116 4.52 -6.31 -4.17
N GLY A 117 3.51 -6.91 -4.80
CA GLY A 117 2.11 -6.77 -4.38
C GLY A 117 1.54 -8.09 -3.86
N GLN A 118 0.22 -8.13 -3.70
CA GLN A 118 -0.53 -9.31 -3.23
C GLN A 118 -0.21 -10.58 -4.04
N ILE A 119 -0.11 -10.49 -5.36
CA ILE A 119 0.19 -11.62 -6.24
C ILE A 119 1.63 -12.12 -6.03
N TYR A 120 2.59 -11.20 -5.87
CA TYR A 120 3.97 -11.58 -5.56
C TYR A 120 4.05 -12.31 -4.21
N GLY A 121 3.42 -11.76 -3.16
CA GLY A 121 3.35 -12.39 -1.83
C GLY A 121 2.65 -13.74 -1.88
N GLN A 122 1.53 -13.85 -2.61
CA GLN A 122 0.81 -15.12 -2.83
C GLN A 122 1.73 -16.20 -3.40
N LYS A 123 2.51 -15.89 -4.46
CA LYS A 123 3.46 -16.83 -5.06
C LYS A 123 4.55 -17.26 -4.06
N LYS A 124 5.05 -16.32 -3.24
CA LYS A 124 6.06 -16.63 -2.21
C LYS A 124 5.52 -17.54 -1.12
N ILE A 125 4.32 -17.26 -0.58
CA ILE A 125 3.66 -18.11 0.41
C ILE A 125 3.36 -19.48 -0.16
N LYS A 126 2.82 -19.57 -1.38
CA LYS A 126 2.58 -20.86 -2.04
C LYS A 126 3.87 -21.69 -2.16
N LYS A 127 5.01 -21.05 -2.45
CA LYS A 127 6.32 -21.73 -2.48
C LYS A 127 6.75 -22.21 -1.10
N GLN A 128 6.52 -21.42 -0.03
CA GLN A 128 6.83 -21.81 1.34
C GLN A 128 5.98 -23.03 1.79
N LEU A 129 4.69 -23.03 1.47
CA LEU A 129 3.74 -24.09 1.85
C LEU A 129 4.04 -25.45 1.21
N LYS A 130 4.88 -25.53 0.17
CA LYS A 130 5.39 -26.82 -0.35
C LYS A 130 6.19 -27.60 0.70
N ASN A 131 6.84 -26.90 1.63
CA ASN A 131 7.52 -27.52 2.77
C ASN A 131 6.51 -27.76 3.91
N LYS A 132 5.69 -28.81 3.79
CA LYS A 132 4.62 -29.16 4.74
C LYS A 132 5.14 -29.32 6.18
N LYS A 133 6.35 -29.90 6.38
CA LYS A 133 6.96 -30.10 7.70
C LYS A 133 7.23 -28.77 8.40
N GLN A 134 7.87 -27.82 7.72
CA GLN A 134 8.25 -26.52 8.30
C GLN A 134 7.10 -25.52 8.37
N THR A 135 6.01 -25.74 7.65
CA THR A 135 4.81 -24.87 7.62
C THR A 135 3.59 -25.55 8.24
N LYS A 136 3.81 -26.50 9.17
CA LYS A 136 2.75 -27.25 9.87
C LYS A 136 1.78 -26.32 10.60
N TYR A 137 2.28 -25.24 11.17
CA TYR A 137 1.51 -24.20 11.87
C TYR A 137 1.82 -22.82 11.28
N TYR A 138 0.88 -21.89 11.42
CA TYR A 138 1.11 -20.47 11.16
C TYR A 138 0.69 -19.62 12.36
N LEU A 139 1.42 -18.54 12.58
CA LEU A 139 1.03 -17.40 13.39
C LEU A 139 0.61 -16.29 12.44
N LYS A 140 -0.59 -15.73 12.64
CA LYS A 140 -1.02 -14.49 12.00
C LYS A 140 -1.30 -13.45 13.07
N VAL A 141 -0.69 -12.27 12.93
CA VAL A 141 -0.86 -11.12 13.80
C VAL A 141 -1.07 -9.86 12.96
N ASP A 142 -1.68 -8.87 13.57
CA ASP A 142 -1.99 -7.57 12.96
C ASP A 142 -1.62 -6.48 13.98
N VAL A 143 -0.95 -5.43 13.55
CA VAL A 143 -0.58 -4.31 14.42
C VAL A 143 -1.80 -3.40 14.63
N ARG A 144 -2.05 -3.04 15.90
CA ARG A 144 -3.18 -2.21 16.29
C ARG A 144 -2.98 -0.78 15.81
N LYS A 145 -3.97 -0.22 15.08
CA LYS A 145 -3.96 1.16 14.57
C LYS A 145 -2.60 1.57 13.95
N PHE A 146 -2.00 0.71 13.12
CA PHE A 146 -0.61 0.81 12.66
C PHE A 146 -0.20 2.25 12.29
N TYR A 147 -0.81 2.85 11.28
CA TYR A 147 -0.46 4.19 10.81
C TYR A 147 -0.61 5.28 11.89
N PRO A 148 -1.75 5.40 12.59
CA PRO A 148 -1.91 6.41 13.65
C PRO A 148 -1.02 6.20 14.88
N SER A 149 -0.50 4.98 15.09
CA SER A 149 0.33 4.65 16.25
C SER A 149 1.82 4.79 15.99
N ILE A 150 2.25 5.09 14.75
CA ILE A 150 3.66 5.33 14.44
C ILE A 150 4.12 6.59 15.16
N ASP A 151 5.19 6.45 15.93
CA ASP A 151 5.88 7.54 16.60
C ASP A 151 6.73 8.30 15.57
N THR A 152 6.31 9.52 15.23
CA THR A 152 6.98 10.34 14.22
C THR A 152 8.38 10.78 14.64
N CYS A 153 8.62 11.03 15.94
CA CYS A 153 9.96 11.38 16.44
C CYS A 153 10.95 10.22 16.24
N LYS A 154 10.53 8.98 16.58
CA LYS A 154 11.36 7.80 16.33
C LYS A 154 11.59 7.57 14.83
N LEU A 155 10.59 7.84 14.00
CA LEU A 155 10.72 7.77 12.55
C LEU A 155 11.73 8.80 12.03
N GLU A 156 11.69 10.03 12.51
CA GLU A 156 12.63 11.09 12.14
C GLU A 156 14.07 10.70 12.48
N ILE A 157 14.32 10.21 13.69
CA ILE A 157 15.65 9.67 14.09
C ILE A 157 16.12 8.57 13.11
N MET A 158 15.22 7.66 12.73
CA MET A 158 15.55 6.62 11.74
C MET A 158 15.87 7.20 10.36
N LEU A 159 15.20 8.28 9.94
CA LEU A 159 15.48 8.97 8.67
C LEU A 159 16.82 9.70 8.72
N GLU A 160 17.19 10.34 9.84
CA GLU A 160 18.48 11.00 10.05
C GLU A 160 19.67 10.03 9.94
N HIS A 161 19.47 8.76 10.29
CA HIS A 161 20.47 7.72 10.04
C HIS A 161 20.72 7.43 8.55
N LYS A 162 19.81 7.86 7.65
CA LYS A 162 19.92 7.65 6.20
C LYS A 162 20.08 8.92 5.40
N ILE A 163 19.53 10.01 5.87
CA ILE A 163 19.49 11.30 5.19
C ILE A 163 20.48 12.23 5.91
N LYS A 164 21.42 12.80 5.16
CA LYS A 164 22.40 13.78 5.67
C LYS A 164 21.94 15.24 5.41
N ASP A 165 20.83 15.41 4.68
CA ASP A 165 20.36 16.68 4.18
C ASP A 165 19.40 17.36 5.18
N PRO A 166 19.83 18.45 5.88
CA PRO A 166 19.03 19.09 6.91
C PRO A 166 17.80 19.82 6.35
N LYS A 167 17.87 20.34 5.11
CA LYS A 167 16.74 21.01 4.47
C LYS A 167 15.60 20.04 4.21
N LEU A 168 15.92 18.83 3.71
CA LEU A 168 14.92 17.80 3.47
C LEU A 168 14.35 17.25 4.79
N LEU A 169 15.19 17.05 5.80
CA LEU A 169 14.75 16.59 7.13
C LEU A 169 13.79 17.57 7.78
N LYS A 170 14.10 18.87 7.74
CA LYS A 170 13.21 19.93 8.23
C LYS A 170 11.86 19.94 7.51
N LEU A 171 11.87 19.81 6.18
CA LEU A 171 10.63 19.74 5.40
C LEU A 171 9.79 18.51 5.78
N ILE A 172 10.42 17.34 5.96
CA ILE A 172 9.74 16.13 6.40
C ILE A 172 9.14 16.33 7.80
N HIS A 173 9.90 16.92 8.73
CA HIS A 173 9.42 17.28 10.06
C HIS A 173 8.17 18.16 9.98
N ASP A 174 8.20 19.23 9.19
CA ASP A 174 7.09 20.18 9.02
C ASP A 174 5.83 19.50 8.44
N ILE A 175 6.00 18.48 7.60
CA ILE A 175 4.89 17.67 7.08
C ILE A 175 4.36 16.70 8.15
N LEU A 176 5.25 16.04 8.90
CA LEU A 176 4.86 15.00 9.88
C LEU A 176 4.20 15.56 11.13
N LYS A 177 4.59 16.76 11.57
CA LYS A 177 4.03 17.39 12.78
C LYS A 177 2.55 17.80 12.67
N GLN A 178 1.98 17.80 11.45
CA GLN A 178 0.57 18.20 11.25
C GLN A 178 -0.44 17.22 11.86
N GLU A 179 -0.07 15.96 12.02
CA GLU A 179 -0.96 14.90 12.52
C GLU A 179 -0.22 13.95 13.46
N LYS A 180 -0.97 13.40 14.41
CA LYS A 180 -0.44 12.33 15.25
C LYS A 180 -0.28 11.05 14.42
N GLY A 181 0.94 10.51 14.39
CA GLY A 181 1.28 9.35 13.60
C GLY A 181 1.35 9.64 12.08
N LEU A 182 1.15 8.64 11.26
CA LEU A 182 1.14 8.78 9.81
C LEU A 182 -0.29 8.85 9.27
N PRO A 183 -0.68 9.95 8.60
CA PRO A 183 -2.02 10.10 8.06
C PRO A 183 -2.29 9.10 6.91
N ILE A 184 -3.47 8.48 6.94
CA ILE A 184 -3.93 7.60 5.84
C ILE A 184 -4.40 8.48 4.68
N GLY A 185 -3.75 8.38 3.53
CA GLY A 185 -4.06 9.16 2.31
C GLY A 185 -2.88 9.94 1.78
N MET A 186 -1.81 10.10 2.54
CA MET A 186 -0.55 10.69 2.11
C MET A 186 0.35 9.63 1.46
N ILE A 187 0.96 9.94 0.33
CA ILE A 187 1.85 8.99 -0.39
C ILE A 187 3.07 8.59 0.44
N LEU A 188 3.62 9.50 1.23
CA LEU A 188 4.78 9.26 2.08
C LEU A 188 4.47 8.29 3.23
N SER A 189 3.24 8.29 3.75
CA SER A 189 2.87 7.43 4.89
C SER A 189 3.14 5.95 4.63
N GLN A 190 2.87 5.47 3.43
CA GLN A 190 3.07 4.06 3.09
C GLN A 190 4.56 3.68 3.02
N LEU A 191 5.39 4.59 2.51
CA LEU A 191 6.83 4.41 2.45
C LEU A 191 7.45 4.44 3.86
N PHE A 192 7.09 5.45 4.62
CA PHE A 192 7.59 5.65 5.99
C PHE A 192 7.14 4.55 6.95
N ALA A 193 5.87 4.11 6.86
CA ALA A 193 5.37 3.01 7.68
C ALA A 193 6.11 1.69 7.40
N ASN A 194 6.39 1.39 6.13
CA ASN A 194 7.20 0.22 5.78
C ASN A 194 8.63 0.34 6.31
N TYR A 195 9.22 1.53 6.23
CA TYR A 195 10.58 1.78 6.70
C TYR A 195 10.67 1.73 8.23
N TYR A 196 9.66 2.22 8.95
CA TYR A 196 9.62 2.32 10.41
C TYR A 196 9.82 0.99 11.14
N ILE A 197 9.33 -0.12 10.58
CA ILE A 197 9.46 -1.45 11.19
C ILE A 197 10.46 -2.37 10.47
N THR A 198 11.35 -1.78 9.68
CA THR A 198 12.35 -2.54 8.90
C THR A 198 13.31 -3.34 9.77
N ASP A 199 13.73 -2.81 10.91
CA ASP A 199 14.60 -3.50 11.88
C ASP A 199 13.93 -4.74 12.48
N ILE A 200 12.62 -4.66 12.76
CA ILE A 200 11.82 -5.82 13.18
C ILE A 200 11.78 -6.86 12.06
N ASP A 201 11.57 -6.41 10.80
CA ASP A 201 11.61 -7.32 9.65
C ASP A 201 12.93 -8.07 9.55
N TYR A 202 14.06 -7.40 9.81
CA TYR A 202 15.39 -8.04 9.82
C TYR A 202 15.55 -9.01 10.98
N THR A 203 15.08 -8.67 12.18
CA THR A 203 15.10 -9.55 13.35
C THR A 203 14.35 -10.87 13.09
N PHE A 204 13.20 -10.80 12.39
CA PHE A 204 12.38 -11.96 12.05
C PHE A 204 12.65 -12.50 10.64
N ASN A 205 13.69 -12.07 9.93
CA ASN A 205 13.98 -12.42 8.53
C ASN A 205 14.34 -13.90 8.33
N SER A 206 13.46 -14.79 8.73
CA SER A 206 13.55 -16.22 8.42
C SER A 206 12.90 -16.53 7.06
N LYS A 207 13.17 -17.71 6.50
CA LYS A 207 12.53 -18.19 5.25
C LYS A 207 11.00 -18.17 5.32
N PHE A 208 10.42 -18.23 6.50
CA PHE A 208 8.99 -18.41 6.76
C PHE A 208 8.31 -17.18 7.39
N TYR A 209 8.98 -16.03 7.44
CA TYR A 209 8.42 -14.74 7.82
C TYR A 209 7.83 -14.03 6.58
N ASN A 210 6.70 -13.35 6.74
CA ASN A 210 6.03 -12.61 5.67
C ASN A 210 5.28 -11.41 6.26
N ARG A 211 5.38 -10.23 5.65
CA ARG A 211 4.68 -9.02 6.07
C ARG A 211 3.96 -8.33 4.92
N TYR A 212 2.72 -7.94 5.15
CA TYR A 212 1.93 -7.10 4.26
C TYR A 212 1.39 -5.90 5.06
N ALA A 213 2.05 -4.76 5.00
CA ALA A 213 1.79 -3.58 5.85
C ALA A 213 1.83 -3.94 7.34
N ASP A 214 0.68 -3.93 8.01
CA ASP A 214 0.45 -4.26 9.42
C ASP A 214 0.21 -5.76 9.68
N ASP A 215 -0.11 -6.54 8.64
CA ASP A 215 -0.35 -7.98 8.73
C ASP A 215 0.97 -8.77 8.65
N VAL A 216 1.31 -9.52 9.70
CA VAL A 216 2.49 -10.41 9.76
C VAL A 216 2.05 -11.86 9.82
N VAL A 217 2.72 -12.71 9.03
CA VAL A 217 2.53 -14.17 9.03
C VAL A 217 3.86 -14.87 9.18
N ILE A 218 3.94 -15.79 10.14
CA ILE A 218 5.12 -16.63 10.38
C ILE A 218 4.70 -18.09 10.37
N PHE A 219 5.40 -18.95 9.63
CA PHE A 219 5.19 -20.40 9.66
C PHE A 219 6.25 -21.10 10.50
N SER A 220 5.86 -22.22 11.12
CA SER A 220 6.77 -23.08 11.89
C SER A 220 6.26 -24.53 11.93
N SER A 221 7.19 -25.46 12.14
CA SER A 221 6.86 -26.85 12.50
C SER A 221 6.34 -26.99 13.93
N ASN A 222 6.62 -26.00 14.80
CA ASN A 222 6.35 -26.06 16.24
C ASN A 222 5.43 -24.91 16.69
N LYS A 223 4.28 -25.23 17.29
CA LYS A 223 3.30 -24.28 17.79
C LYS A 223 3.84 -23.45 18.96
N ARG A 224 4.59 -24.05 19.90
CA ARG A 224 5.19 -23.35 21.05
C ARG A 224 6.19 -22.28 20.59
N LYS A 225 6.98 -22.58 19.53
CA LYS A 225 7.91 -21.61 18.92
C LYS A 225 7.16 -20.37 18.39
N LEU A 226 5.99 -20.55 17.78
CA LEU A 226 5.19 -19.42 17.28
C LEU A 226 4.66 -18.55 18.43
N HIS A 227 4.25 -19.13 19.55
CA HIS A 227 3.86 -18.35 20.72
C HIS A 227 5.04 -17.53 21.29
N LYS A 228 6.23 -18.12 21.41
CA LYS A 228 7.45 -17.39 21.80
C LYS A 228 7.78 -16.27 20.82
N GLN A 229 7.69 -16.53 19.52
CA GLN A 229 7.89 -15.50 18.49
C GLN A 229 6.86 -14.37 18.57
N ARG A 230 5.60 -14.65 18.91
CA ARG A 230 4.57 -13.61 19.13
C ARG A 230 4.94 -12.69 20.31
N VAL A 231 5.36 -13.28 21.44
CA VAL A 231 5.78 -12.47 22.60
C VAL A 231 6.96 -11.60 22.22
N TYR A 232 8.01 -12.16 21.63
CA TYR A 232 9.19 -11.41 21.22
C TYR A 232 8.87 -10.33 20.16
N LEU A 233 7.94 -10.62 19.25
CA LEU A 233 7.46 -9.61 18.29
C LEU A 233 6.76 -8.44 18.99
N GLN A 234 5.95 -8.72 20.05
CA GLN A 234 5.34 -7.67 20.87
C GLN A 234 6.40 -6.82 21.55
N GLU A 235 7.41 -7.41 22.16
CA GLU A 235 8.52 -6.69 22.80
C GLU A 235 9.28 -5.77 21.81
N CYS A 236 9.52 -6.26 20.59
CA CYS A 236 10.13 -5.45 19.53
C CYS A 236 9.23 -4.28 19.09
N LEU A 237 7.91 -4.51 19.03
CA LEU A 237 6.94 -3.48 18.67
C LEU A 237 6.76 -2.44 19.79
N ASP A 238 6.81 -2.84 21.06
CA ASP A 238 6.72 -1.93 22.22
C ASP A 238 7.85 -0.88 22.19
N LYS A 239 9.07 -1.28 21.82
CA LYS A 239 10.21 -0.35 21.61
C LYS A 239 9.90 0.72 20.56
N LYS A 240 8.96 0.46 19.67
CA LYS A 240 8.49 1.37 18.61
C LYS A 240 7.12 2.00 18.90
N SER A 241 6.65 1.94 20.14
CA SER A 241 5.32 2.46 20.53
C SER A 241 4.16 1.82 19.74
N LEU A 242 4.34 0.57 19.28
CA LEU A 242 3.35 -0.20 18.53
C LEU A 242 2.89 -1.41 19.34
N ALA A 243 1.64 -1.84 19.14
CA ALA A 243 1.09 -3.01 19.82
C ALA A 243 0.38 -3.94 18.85
N LEU A 244 0.44 -5.25 19.12
CA LEU A 244 -0.35 -6.24 18.41
C LEU A 244 -1.82 -6.16 18.82
N LYS A 245 -2.71 -6.56 17.92
CA LYS A 245 -4.11 -6.83 18.27
C LYS A 245 -4.21 -8.10 19.11
N SER A 246 -5.19 -8.15 20.01
CA SER A 246 -5.45 -9.31 20.87
C SER A 246 -5.92 -10.56 20.11
N ASN A 247 -6.56 -10.39 18.94
CA ASN A 247 -7.15 -11.43 18.13
C ASN A 247 -6.15 -12.13 17.19
N TYR A 248 -4.95 -12.43 17.68
CA TYR A 248 -3.97 -13.19 16.90
C TYR A 248 -4.41 -14.64 16.66
N GLN A 249 -3.86 -15.26 15.64
CA GLN A 249 -4.23 -16.63 15.23
C GLN A 249 -3.00 -17.53 15.19
N VAL A 250 -3.07 -18.68 15.89
CA VAL A 250 -2.08 -19.75 15.77
C VAL A 250 -2.81 -21.04 15.45
N TYR A 251 -2.80 -21.43 14.18
CA TYR A 251 -3.53 -22.58 13.69
C TYR A 251 -2.63 -23.58 12.95
N ARG A 252 -3.15 -24.82 12.84
CA ARG A 252 -2.56 -25.84 11.99
C ARG A 252 -2.99 -25.61 10.54
N THR A 253 -2.01 -25.46 9.63
CA THR A 253 -2.22 -25.00 8.24
C THR A 253 -3.16 -25.90 7.42
N ASN A 254 -3.22 -27.21 7.71
CA ASN A 254 -4.12 -28.12 7.01
C ASN A 254 -5.53 -28.22 7.63
N LYS A 255 -5.71 -27.71 8.87
CA LYS A 255 -7.02 -27.66 9.55
C LYS A 255 -7.73 -26.35 9.28
N GLU A 256 -7.03 -25.22 9.45
CA GLU A 256 -7.59 -23.91 9.21
C GLU A 256 -6.80 -23.18 8.11
N MET A 257 -7.48 -22.71 7.07
CA MET A 257 -6.86 -22.00 5.97
C MET A 257 -6.43 -20.60 6.40
N LEU A 258 -5.17 -20.25 6.16
CA LEU A 258 -4.65 -18.90 6.37
C LEU A 258 -5.35 -17.91 5.44
N ASP A 259 -6.09 -16.94 5.97
CA ASP A 259 -6.66 -15.81 5.24
C ASP A 259 -5.65 -14.64 5.21
N TYR A 260 -5.01 -14.38 4.06
CA TYR A 260 -3.97 -13.38 3.92
C TYR A 260 -3.94 -12.77 2.50
N MET A 261 -3.73 -11.48 2.38
CA MET A 261 -3.62 -10.76 1.08
C MET A 261 -4.76 -11.04 0.08
N GLY A 262 -5.98 -11.28 0.54
CA GLY A 262 -7.13 -11.56 -0.34
C GLY A 262 -7.29 -13.00 -0.80
N PHE A 263 -6.40 -13.88 -0.35
CA PHE A 263 -6.43 -15.31 -0.61
C PHE A 263 -6.59 -16.12 0.68
N ARG A 264 -7.03 -17.36 0.55
CA ARG A 264 -6.98 -18.38 1.61
C ARG A 264 -6.04 -19.49 1.18
N PHE A 265 -5.14 -19.87 2.09
CA PHE A 265 -4.03 -20.80 1.84
C PHE A 265 -4.12 -22.00 2.75
N ASN A 266 -3.83 -23.18 2.22
CA ASN A 266 -3.36 -24.35 2.94
C ASN A 266 -2.24 -25.04 2.14
N HIS A 267 -1.79 -26.22 2.57
CA HIS A 267 -0.73 -26.96 1.88
C HIS A 267 -1.10 -27.38 0.45
N ASP A 268 -2.39 -27.65 0.18
CA ASP A 268 -2.83 -28.28 -1.06
C ASP A 268 -3.37 -27.27 -2.08
N LYS A 269 -3.94 -26.15 -1.60
CA LYS A 269 -4.60 -25.18 -2.47
C LYS A 269 -4.51 -23.76 -1.96
N VAL A 270 -4.57 -22.84 -2.90
CA VAL A 270 -4.80 -21.41 -2.67
C VAL A 270 -6.11 -21.05 -3.36
N ILE A 271 -7.05 -20.50 -2.63
CA ILE A 271 -8.34 -20.08 -3.15
C ILE A 271 -8.60 -18.60 -2.89
N MET A 272 -9.52 -18.04 -3.64
CA MET A 272 -9.98 -16.66 -3.46
C MET A 272 -10.73 -16.53 -2.13
N ARG A 273 -10.57 -15.38 -1.46
CA ARG A 273 -11.28 -15.08 -0.20
C ARG A 273 -12.80 -15.05 -0.41
N ARG A 274 -13.59 -15.65 0.48
CA ARG A 274 -15.06 -15.71 0.38
C ARG A 274 -15.70 -14.32 0.21
N LYS A 275 -15.25 -13.32 0.97
CA LYS A 275 -15.76 -11.94 0.84
C LYS A 275 -15.54 -11.37 -0.57
N THR A 276 -14.40 -11.68 -1.21
CA THR A 276 -14.11 -11.25 -2.58
C THR A 276 -15.01 -11.98 -3.58
N MET A 277 -15.28 -13.29 -3.38
CA MET A 277 -16.23 -14.05 -4.22
C MET A 277 -17.64 -13.46 -4.15
N ILE A 278 -18.13 -13.17 -2.93
CA ILE A 278 -19.45 -12.55 -2.72
C ILE A 278 -19.52 -11.17 -3.40
N LYS A 279 -18.48 -10.36 -3.25
CA LYS A 279 -18.43 -9.04 -3.92
C LYS A 279 -18.43 -9.19 -5.44
N THR A 280 -17.66 -10.15 -5.98
CA THR A 280 -17.66 -10.43 -7.43
C THR A 280 -19.05 -10.78 -7.93
N ASN A 281 -19.78 -11.66 -7.24
CA ASN A 281 -21.15 -11.99 -7.61
C ASN A 281 -22.08 -10.75 -7.60
N ARG A 282 -22.00 -9.91 -6.56
CA ARG A 282 -22.76 -8.66 -6.50
C ARG A 282 -22.43 -7.70 -7.63
N ASP A 283 -21.16 -7.60 -8.00
CA ASP A 283 -20.73 -6.74 -9.12
C ASP A 283 -21.21 -7.31 -10.47
N ILE A 284 -21.29 -8.63 -10.62
CA ILE A 284 -21.85 -9.28 -11.81
C ILE A 284 -23.36 -9.02 -11.91
N LEU A 285 -24.11 -9.17 -10.84
CA LEU A 285 -25.56 -8.83 -10.83
C LEU A 285 -25.79 -7.37 -11.20
N LYS A 286 -25.00 -6.45 -10.64
CA LYS A 286 -25.06 -5.03 -11.03
C LYS A 286 -24.71 -4.81 -12.49
N TRP A 287 -23.75 -5.56 -13.04
CA TRP A 287 -23.36 -5.51 -14.43
C TRP A 287 -24.50 -5.94 -15.37
N GLN A 288 -25.23 -6.96 -15.01
CA GLN A 288 -26.38 -7.42 -15.78
C GLN A 288 -27.52 -6.37 -15.85
N HIS A 289 -27.75 -5.64 -14.74
CA HIS A 289 -28.73 -4.56 -14.71
C HIS A 289 -28.27 -3.28 -15.41
N LYS A 290 -27.03 -2.85 -15.12
CA LYS A 290 -26.44 -1.62 -15.66
C LYS A 290 -24.94 -1.74 -15.87
N LYS A 291 -24.52 -1.70 -17.13
CA LYS A 291 -23.11 -1.81 -17.56
C LYS A 291 -22.39 -0.49 -17.31
N THR A 292 -21.70 -0.39 -16.18
CA THR A 292 -20.96 0.83 -15.80
C THR A 292 -19.46 0.61 -15.80
N TYR A 293 -18.69 1.67 -16.07
CA TYR A 293 -17.23 1.67 -15.93
C TYR A 293 -16.75 1.13 -14.57
N LYS A 294 -17.43 1.52 -13.49
CA LYS A 294 -17.09 1.11 -12.13
C LYS A 294 -17.23 -0.41 -11.92
N THR A 295 -18.33 -0.99 -12.39
CA THR A 295 -18.55 -2.44 -12.29
C THR A 295 -17.60 -3.22 -13.20
N ALA A 296 -17.32 -2.72 -14.41
CA ALA A 296 -16.36 -3.30 -15.34
C ALA A 296 -14.95 -3.38 -14.71
N CYS A 297 -14.44 -2.28 -14.16
CA CYS A 297 -13.16 -2.25 -13.47
C CYS A 297 -13.11 -3.20 -12.26
N SER A 298 -14.20 -3.28 -11.48
CA SER A 298 -14.25 -4.17 -10.31
C SER A 298 -14.19 -5.64 -10.72
N ILE A 299 -14.96 -6.06 -11.73
CA ILE A 299 -14.96 -7.44 -12.24
C ILE A 299 -13.56 -7.80 -12.79
N ILE A 300 -12.98 -6.96 -13.64
CA ILE A 300 -11.61 -7.20 -14.18
C ILE A 300 -10.57 -7.31 -13.07
N SER A 301 -10.65 -6.43 -12.05
CA SER A 301 -9.74 -6.50 -10.89
C SER A 301 -9.85 -7.83 -10.14
N HIS A 302 -11.06 -8.37 -9.99
CA HIS A 302 -11.28 -9.66 -9.32
C HIS A 302 -10.76 -10.86 -10.13
N MET A 303 -10.67 -10.74 -11.47
CA MET A 303 -10.08 -11.79 -12.32
C MET A 303 -8.60 -12.07 -11.96
N GLY A 304 -7.88 -11.07 -11.43
CA GLY A 304 -6.54 -11.28 -10.91
C GLY A 304 -6.49 -12.32 -9.78
N TYR A 305 -7.48 -12.34 -8.89
CA TYR A 305 -7.58 -13.35 -7.83
C TYR A 305 -7.93 -14.73 -8.39
N VAL A 306 -8.86 -14.81 -9.34
CA VAL A 306 -9.24 -16.07 -10.00
C VAL A 306 -8.03 -16.69 -10.70
N LYS A 307 -7.32 -15.89 -11.53
CA LYS A 307 -6.15 -16.34 -12.31
C LYS A 307 -5.03 -16.92 -11.42
N HIS A 308 -4.86 -16.39 -10.20
CA HIS A 308 -3.78 -16.76 -9.30
C HIS A 308 -4.20 -17.71 -8.17
N SER A 309 -5.39 -18.35 -8.26
CA SER A 309 -5.91 -19.28 -7.26
C SER A 309 -6.59 -20.50 -7.90
N LYS A 310 -6.83 -21.55 -7.12
CA LYS A 310 -7.65 -22.70 -7.53
C LYS A 310 -9.15 -22.35 -7.44
N SER A 311 -9.58 -21.25 -8.08
CA SER A 311 -10.98 -20.77 -8.09
C SER A 311 -11.58 -20.82 -9.51
N TYR A 312 -11.08 -21.70 -10.37
CA TYR A 312 -11.52 -21.80 -11.76
C TYR A 312 -12.99 -22.22 -11.89
N MET A 313 -13.48 -23.14 -11.05
CA MET A 313 -14.89 -23.51 -11.04
C MET A 313 -15.81 -22.34 -10.67
N PHE A 314 -15.36 -21.44 -9.80
CA PHE A 314 -16.09 -20.19 -9.53
C PHE A 314 -16.18 -19.31 -10.79
N TYR A 315 -15.09 -19.25 -11.56
CA TYR A 315 -15.11 -18.53 -12.85
C TYR A 315 -16.08 -19.15 -13.84
N LEU A 316 -16.02 -20.48 -14.05
CA LEU A 316 -16.90 -21.16 -15.02
C LEU A 316 -18.37 -21.03 -14.67
N ASN A 317 -18.74 -21.21 -13.38
CA ASN A 317 -20.13 -21.28 -12.97
C ASN A 317 -20.74 -19.91 -12.64
N ARG A 318 -19.94 -18.92 -12.24
CA ARG A 318 -20.46 -17.65 -11.69
C ARG A 318 -20.00 -16.40 -12.42
N ILE A 319 -19.01 -16.48 -13.32
CA ILE A 319 -18.51 -15.31 -14.04
C ILE A 319 -18.73 -15.47 -15.54
N ARG A 320 -18.18 -16.53 -16.13
CA ARG A 320 -18.18 -16.75 -17.58
C ARG A 320 -19.56 -16.69 -18.23
N PRO A 321 -20.65 -17.27 -17.65
CA PRO A 321 -21.99 -17.24 -18.27
C PRO A 321 -22.61 -15.85 -18.34
N TYR A 322 -22.18 -14.93 -17.50
CA TYR A 322 -22.84 -13.63 -17.30
C TYR A 322 -22.02 -12.43 -17.76
N VAL A 323 -20.77 -12.64 -18.21
CA VAL A 323 -19.83 -11.54 -18.47
C VAL A 323 -19.12 -11.75 -19.79
N ASN A 324 -19.35 -10.83 -20.73
CA ASN A 324 -18.55 -10.70 -21.94
C ASN A 324 -17.31 -9.83 -21.64
N PHE A 325 -16.13 -10.44 -21.68
CA PHE A 325 -14.88 -9.75 -21.35
C PHE A 325 -14.44 -8.73 -22.41
N ASN A 326 -14.83 -8.89 -23.66
CA ASN A 326 -14.56 -7.89 -24.70
C ASN A 326 -15.35 -6.61 -24.44
N GLU A 327 -16.62 -6.75 -24.07
CA GLU A 327 -17.47 -5.64 -23.69
C GLU A 327 -16.95 -4.90 -22.45
N LEU A 328 -16.52 -5.63 -21.39
CA LEU A 328 -15.86 -5.02 -20.23
C LEU A 328 -14.66 -4.18 -20.63
N LYS A 329 -13.81 -4.72 -21.51
CA LYS A 329 -12.59 -4.03 -21.97
C LYS A 329 -12.93 -2.81 -22.83
N GLN A 330 -13.95 -2.90 -23.68
CA GLN A 330 -14.43 -1.75 -24.49
C GLN A 330 -14.87 -0.60 -23.60
N ILE A 331 -15.74 -0.84 -22.61
CA ILE A 331 -16.20 0.20 -21.68
C ILE A 331 -15.03 0.80 -20.88
N ILE A 332 -14.04 0.00 -20.50
CA ILE A 332 -12.86 0.53 -19.81
C ILE A 332 -12.00 1.38 -20.75
N ARG A 333 -11.83 0.99 -22.01
CA ARG A 333 -11.06 1.72 -23.02
C ARG A 333 -11.74 3.01 -23.44
N SER A 334 -13.04 2.99 -23.75
CA SER A 334 -13.80 4.20 -24.14
C SER A 334 -13.73 5.26 -23.05
N ASN A 335 -13.93 4.87 -21.79
CA ASN A 335 -13.82 5.79 -20.66
C ASN A 335 -12.36 6.27 -20.40
N ALA A 336 -11.36 5.51 -20.82
CA ALA A 336 -9.96 5.94 -20.79
C ALA A 336 -9.67 6.96 -21.91
N ASN A 337 -10.21 6.75 -23.11
CA ASN A 337 -10.05 7.65 -24.26
C ASN A 337 -10.80 8.98 -24.07
N GLU A 338 -12.04 8.96 -23.54
CA GLU A 338 -12.73 10.18 -23.12
C GLU A 338 -11.90 11.00 -22.11
N ASN A 339 -11.15 10.33 -21.22
CA ASN A 339 -10.26 10.98 -20.28
C ASN A 339 -8.98 11.52 -20.94
N LEU A 340 -8.56 11.01 -22.10
CA LEU A 340 -7.46 11.54 -22.89
C LEU A 340 -7.90 12.75 -23.72
N GLN A 341 -9.07 12.67 -24.37
CA GLN A 341 -9.63 13.79 -25.16
C GLN A 341 -10.01 15.01 -24.30
N ILE A 342 -10.42 14.83 -23.05
CA ILE A 342 -10.68 15.91 -22.09
C ILE A 342 -9.35 16.52 -21.57
N ALA A 343 -8.18 15.97 -21.90
CA ALA A 343 -6.87 16.38 -21.41
C ALA A 343 -5.97 16.99 -22.51
N ILE A 344 -6.51 17.13 -23.73
CA ILE A 344 -6.01 17.94 -24.85
C ILE A 344 -6.87 19.20 -24.91
#